data_41a29c4356454898b131e8289eb169b9
#
_entry.id   41a29c4356454898b131e8289eb169b9
#
_cell.length_a   1.000
_cell.length_b   1.000
_cell.length_c   1.000
_cell.angle_alpha   90.00
_cell.angle_beta   90.00
_cell.angle_gamma   90.00
#
_symmetry.space_group_name_H-M   'P 1'
#
loop_
_entity.id
_entity.type
_entity.pdbx_description
1 polymer ?
#
loop_
_entity_poly.entity_id
_entity_poly.type
_entity_poly.pdbx_seq_one_letter_code
_entity_poly.pdbx_strand_id
1 'polypeptide(L)'
;EKHDLNTSDMHPFIHPFTAAVDPAWESRSDWAIFKGIAKKFSALARGHLGVEKDVVLTPLMHDSPAELGQTHVVKEWRKGEVEPIPGKTMPGVTVIERDYPNTHARFTALGPLMEKVGNNGKGMAWKTEDEVAFLRSLNGTVEVAGVDRPLARIESDIDACEVIMHLAPETNGHVAVKAWEALGKATGREHTHLAKP
;
A
#
# COMPACT_ATOMS: atom_id res chain seq x y z
N GLU A 1 19.70 -5.11 15.52
CA GLU A 1 19.85 -3.68 15.30
C GLU A 1 18.58 -3.01 14.75
N LYS A 2 17.72 -3.70 13.98
CA LYS A 2 16.41 -3.22 13.56
C LYS A 2 15.42 -4.38 13.40
N HIS A 3 14.14 -4.08 13.44
CA HIS A 3 13.09 -5.00 13.00
C HIS A 3 12.89 -4.82 11.49
N ASP A 4 12.77 -5.92 10.76
CA ASP A 4 12.63 -5.89 9.31
C ASP A 4 12.02 -7.19 8.78
N LEU A 5 11.68 -7.19 7.51
CA LEU A 5 11.25 -8.36 6.76
C LEU A 5 12.27 -8.65 5.65
N ASN A 6 12.56 -9.91 5.44
CA ASN A 6 13.42 -10.35 4.36
C ASN A 6 12.81 -11.53 3.60
N THR A 7 13.05 -11.57 2.31
CA THR A 7 12.66 -12.69 1.46
C THR A 7 13.85 -13.62 1.23
N SER A 8 13.60 -14.92 1.16
CA SER A 8 14.61 -15.88 0.72
C SER A 8 14.65 -15.96 -0.80
N ASP A 9 15.82 -15.84 -1.41
CA ASP A 9 15.99 -15.97 -2.87
C ASP A 9 15.76 -17.41 -3.35
N MET A 10 15.92 -18.38 -2.47
CA MET A 10 15.79 -19.81 -2.78
C MET A 10 14.39 -20.36 -2.56
N HIS A 11 13.61 -19.70 -1.73
CA HIS A 11 12.27 -20.16 -1.33
C HIS A 11 11.32 -18.97 -1.18
N PRO A 12 10.00 -19.13 -1.44
CA PRO A 12 9.02 -18.06 -1.34
C PRO A 12 8.63 -17.78 0.13
N PHE A 13 9.60 -17.69 1.01
CA PHE A 13 9.39 -17.39 2.42
C PHE A 13 9.76 -15.95 2.74
N ILE A 14 8.96 -15.32 3.59
CA ILE A 14 9.25 -14.04 4.20
C ILE A 14 9.64 -14.31 5.65
N HIS A 15 10.80 -13.80 6.04
CA HIS A 15 11.35 -13.96 7.38
C HIS A 15 11.29 -12.64 8.13
N PRO A 16 10.61 -12.59 9.29
CA PRO A 16 10.75 -11.45 10.18
C PRO A 16 12.11 -11.50 10.89
N PHE A 17 12.73 -10.34 10.99
CA PHE A 17 13.90 -10.14 11.84
C PHE A 17 13.52 -9.31 13.05
N THR A 18 14.02 -9.71 14.19
CA THR A 18 14.01 -8.88 15.41
C THR A 18 15.40 -8.39 15.71
N ALA A 19 15.49 -7.20 16.32
CA ALA A 19 16.78 -6.69 16.77
C ALA A 19 17.37 -7.62 17.84
N ALA A 20 18.55 -8.17 17.58
CA ALA A 20 19.25 -9.05 18.52
C ALA A 20 20.04 -8.27 19.57
N VAL A 21 20.41 -7.04 19.26
CA VAL A 21 21.17 -6.11 20.12
C VAL A 21 20.67 -4.70 19.89
N ASP A 22 20.87 -3.83 20.87
CA ASP A 22 20.59 -2.41 20.72
C ASP A 22 21.50 -1.79 19.64
N PRO A 23 21.01 -0.75 18.94
CA PRO A 23 21.82 -0.05 17.95
C PRO A 23 23.10 0.51 18.56
N ALA A 24 24.24 0.33 17.88
CA ALA A 24 25.50 0.89 18.31
C ALA A 24 25.49 2.42 18.08
N TRP A 25 25.96 3.17 19.06
CA TRP A 25 26.08 4.64 19.03
C TRP A 25 24.74 5.33 18.70
N GLU A 26 24.73 6.16 17.66
CA GLU A 26 23.54 6.89 17.18
C GLU A 26 22.88 6.23 15.97
N SER A 27 23.21 4.99 15.67
CA SER A 27 22.58 4.27 14.54
C SER A 27 21.08 4.08 14.79
N ARG A 28 20.31 4.15 13.72
CA ARG A 28 18.84 4.08 13.75
C ARG A 28 18.35 3.18 12.63
N SER A 29 17.18 2.59 12.82
CA SER A 29 16.50 1.88 11.75
C SER A 29 16.08 2.86 10.63
N ASP A 30 15.93 2.34 9.41
CA ASP A 30 15.47 3.14 8.27
C ASP A 30 14.14 3.85 8.59
N TRP A 31 13.21 3.14 9.25
CA TRP A 31 11.96 3.72 9.71
C TRP A 31 12.18 4.92 10.63
N ALA A 32 13.03 4.79 11.63
CA ALA A 32 13.33 5.87 12.58
C ALA A 32 13.99 7.06 11.88
N ILE A 33 14.86 6.82 10.89
CA ILE A 33 15.51 7.87 10.09
C ILE A 33 14.46 8.64 9.29
N PHE A 34 13.65 7.97 8.49
CA PHE A 34 12.61 8.60 7.67
C PHE A 34 11.53 9.29 8.50
N LYS A 35 11.13 8.69 9.62
CA LYS A 35 10.23 9.32 10.58
C LYS A 35 10.80 10.64 11.14
N GLY A 36 12.09 10.63 11.49
CA GLY A 36 12.79 11.84 11.94
C GLY A 36 12.84 12.93 10.87
N ILE A 37 13.12 12.56 9.62
CA ILE A 37 13.08 13.46 8.46
C ILE A 37 11.67 14.04 8.28
N ALA A 38 10.64 13.19 8.26
CA ALA A 38 9.24 13.62 8.11
C ALA A 38 8.82 14.60 9.21
N LYS A 39 9.24 14.32 10.47
CA LYS A 39 8.98 15.21 11.62
C LYS A 39 9.63 16.56 11.45
N LYS A 40 10.90 16.61 11.09
CA LYS A 40 11.63 17.85 10.88
C LYS A 40 11.09 18.63 9.69
N PHE A 41 10.80 17.92 8.59
CA PHE A 41 10.21 18.52 7.39
C PHE A 41 8.86 19.17 7.70
N SER A 42 7.94 18.47 8.38
CA SER A 42 6.64 19.03 8.77
C SER A 42 6.77 20.29 9.61
N ALA A 43 7.73 20.31 10.55
CA ALA A 43 7.98 21.49 11.37
C ALA A 43 8.48 22.70 10.55
N LEU A 44 9.37 22.45 9.59
CA LEU A 44 9.89 23.51 8.71
C LEU A 44 8.86 23.96 7.66
N ALA A 45 7.99 23.06 7.21
CA ALA A 45 6.95 23.39 6.24
C ALA A 45 5.89 24.34 6.78
N ARG A 46 5.64 24.32 8.10
CA ARG A 46 4.64 25.18 8.71
C ARG A 46 4.97 26.66 8.49
N GLY A 47 4.01 27.40 7.88
CA GLY A 47 4.18 28.80 7.52
C GLY A 47 4.94 29.07 6.23
N HIS A 48 5.50 28.04 5.58
CA HIS A 48 6.23 28.17 4.31
C HIS A 48 5.60 27.37 3.16
N LEU A 49 5.06 26.19 3.46
CA LEU A 49 4.38 25.30 2.52
C LEU A 49 2.98 25.00 3.03
N GLY A 50 2.06 24.73 2.13
CA GLY A 50 0.68 24.41 2.44
C GLY A 50 0.27 23.05 1.88
N VAL A 51 -0.99 23.00 1.45
CA VAL A 51 -1.54 21.88 0.69
C VAL A 51 -1.44 22.21 -0.79
N GLU A 52 -0.73 21.36 -1.52
CA GLU A 52 -0.63 21.46 -2.98
C GLU A 52 -1.43 20.35 -3.64
N LYS A 53 -2.03 20.67 -4.80
CA LYS A 53 -2.83 19.73 -5.58
C LYS A 53 -2.09 19.36 -6.85
N ASP A 54 -1.91 18.05 -7.06
CA ASP A 54 -1.37 17.50 -8.29
C ASP A 54 -2.40 16.68 -9.03
N VAL A 55 -2.27 16.66 -10.34
CA VAL A 55 -3.03 15.77 -11.21
C VAL A 55 -2.15 14.57 -11.55
N VAL A 56 -2.61 13.40 -11.17
CA VAL A 56 -1.92 12.13 -11.44
C VAL A 56 -2.73 11.31 -12.43
N LEU A 57 -2.06 10.83 -13.48
CA LEU A 57 -2.62 9.85 -14.39
C LEU A 57 -2.39 8.44 -13.83
N THR A 58 -3.47 7.71 -13.61
CA THR A 58 -3.39 6.30 -13.23
C THR A 58 -3.23 5.43 -14.46
N PRO A 59 -2.35 4.40 -14.44
CA PRO A 59 -2.15 3.50 -15.57
C PRO A 59 -3.45 2.74 -15.90
N LEU A 60 -3.53 2.27 -17.13
CA LEU A 60 -4.58 1.34 -17.55
C LEU A 60 -4.36 -0.03 -16.90
N MET A 61 -5.44 -0.75 -16.63
CA MET A 61 -5.35 -2.08 -16.02
C MET A 61 -4.56 -3.08 -16.88
N HIS A 62 -4.61 -2.96 -18.20
CA HIS A 62 -3.87 -3.82 -19.12
C HIS A 62 -2.38 -3.50 -19.26
N ASP A 63 -1.89 -2.44 -18.60
CA ASP A 63 -0.45 -2.09 -18.59
C ASP A 63 0.33 -2.94 -17.57
N SER A 64 -0.31 -3.86 -16.87
CA SER A 64 0.38 -4.75 -15.94
C SER A 64 1.16 -5.85 -16.67
N PRO A 65 2.34 -6.27 -16.15
CA PRO A 65 3.10 -7.38 -16.75
C PRO A 65 2.29 -8.68 -16.87
N ALA A 66 1.34 -8.91 -15.98
CA ALA A 66 0.48 -10.09 -16.02
C ALA A 66 -0.46 -10.10 -17.24
N GLU A 67 -0.90 -8.94 -17.68
CA GLU A 67 -1.74 -8.79 -18.87
C GLU A 67 -0.93 -8.76 -20.16
N LEU A 68 0.23 -8.11 -20.16
CA LEU A 68 1.13 -8.09 -21.32
C LEU A 68 1.64 -9.50 -21.70
N GLY A 69 1.75 -10.40 -20.72
CA GLY A 69 2.13 -11.80 -20.94
C GLY A 69 0.99 -12.71 -21.42
N GLN A 70 -0.22 -12.21 -21.59
CA GLN A 70 -1.38 -13.00 -22.01
C GLN A 70 -1.72 -12.74 -23.48
N THR A 71 -2.36 -13.73 -24.11
CA THR A 71 -2.86 -13.61 -25.49
C THR A 71 -4.16 -12.81 -25.58
N HIS A 72 -4.16 -11.60 -25.02
CA HIS A 72 -5.32 -10.71 -25.10
C HIS A 72 -5.22 -9.78 -26.29
N VAL A 73 -6.34 -9.51 -26.94
CA VAL A 73 -6.45 -8.41 -27.88
C VAL A 73 -6.69 -7.13 -27.09
N VAL A 74 -5.66 -6.30 -26.98
CA VAL A 74 -5.76 -4.98 -26.36
C VAL A 74 -6.38 -4.01 -27.35
N LYS A 75 -7.54 -3.46 -26.99
CA LYS A 75 -8.22 -2.43 -27.79
C LYS A 75 -7.84 -1.03 -27.30
N GLU A 76 -7.55 -0.15 -28.23
CA GLU A 76 -7.09 1.19 -27.91
C GLU A 76 -8.22 2.22 -28.06
N TRP A 77 -8.53 2.91 -26.97
CA TRP A 77 -9.56 3.94 -26.91
C TRP A 77 -9.24 5.12 -27.85
N ARG A 78 -7.98 5.48 -28.03
CA ARG A 78 -7.55 6.56 -28.94
C ARG A 78 -7.84 6.26 -30.41
N LYS A 79 -7.93 5.00 -30.77
CA LYS A 79 -8.31 4.54 -32.11
C LYS A 79 -9.81 4.35 -32.28
N GLY A 80 -10.60 4.59 -31.24
CA GLY A 80 -12.05 4.35 -31.26
C GLY A 80 -12.43 2.87 -31.23
N GLU A 81 -11.51 1.98 -30.91
CA GLU A 81 -11.75 0.52 -30.83
C GLU A 81 -12.55 0.12 -29.58
N VAL A 82 -12.62 0.98 -28.60
CA VAL A 82 -13.33 0.80 -27.35
C VAL A 82 -13.74 2.16 -26.76
N GLU A 83 -14.85 2.17 -26.02
CA GLU A 83 -15.34 3.36 -25.34
C GLU A 83 -14.31 3.87 -24.30
N PRO A 84 -14.01 5.18 -24.25
CA PRO A 84 -13.09 5.76 -23.30
C PRO A 84 -13.72 5.82 -21.89
N ILE A 85 -13.33 4.89 -21.01
CA ILE A 85 -13.78 4.85 -19.62
C ILE A 85 -12.56 5.09 -18.72
N PRO A 86 -12.49 6.21 -17.97
CA PRO A 86 -11.37 6.53 -17.10
C PRO A 86 -11.02 5.41 -16.12
N GLY A 87 -9.75 5.03 -16.04
CA GLY A 87 -9.24 3.95 -15.19
C GLY A 87 -9.54 2.53 -15.68
N LYS A 88 -10.27 2.38 -16.82
CA LYS A 88 -10.56 1.07 -17.42
C LYS A 88 -9.99 0.94 -18.82
N THR A 89 -10.41 1.77 -19.74
CA THR A 89 -10.00 1.73 -21.15
C THR A 89 -9.16 2.93 -21.55
N MET A 90 -9.13 3.97 -20.73
CA MET A 90 -8.24 5.12 -20.82
C MET A 90 -7.64 5.44 -19.44
N PRO A 91 -6.48 6.12 -19.37
CA PRO A 91 -5.91 6.53 -18.10
C PRO A 91 -6.91 7.29 -17.23
N GLY A 92 -6.97 6.94 -15.95
CA GLY A 92 -7.75 7.71 -14.97
C GLY A 92 -7.02 8.98 -14.56
N VAL A 93 -7.77 10.04 -14.29
CA VAL A 93 -7.23 11.29 -13.75
C VAL A 93 -7.62 11.36 -12.28
N THR A 94 -6.63 11.48 -11.42
CA THR A 94 -6.83 11.61 -9.98
C THR A 94 -6.14 12.88 -9.50
N VAL A 95 -6.85 13.69 -8.71
CA VAL A 95 -6.24 14.81 -8.00
C VAL A 95 -5.78 14.32 -6.65
N ILE A 96 -4.49 14.49 -6.38
CA ILE A 96 -3.92 14.19 -5.06
C ILE A 96 -3.53 15.49 -4.35
N GLU A 97 -3.69 15.48 -3.05
CA GLU A 97 -3.30 16.60 -2.20
C GLU A 97 -2.05 16.26 -1.41
N ARG A 98 -0.99 17.06 -1.58
CA ARG A 98 0.23 17.00 -0.80
C ARG A 98 0.13 17.98 0.36
N ASP A 99 -0.09 17.47 1.55
CA ASP A 99 -0.19 18.25 2.77
C ASP A 99 1.16 18.26 3.48
N TYR A 100 2.02 19.18 3.09
CA TYR A 100 3.39 19.26 3.58
C TYR A 100 3.50 19.50 5.09
N PRO A 101 2.71 20.40 5.74
CA PRO A 101 2.73 20.56 7.17
C PRO A 101 2.37 19.32 7.99
N ASN A 102 1.59 18.40 7.40
CA ASN A 102 1.14 17.16 8.05
C ASN A 102 1.86 15.89 7.55
N THR A 103 3.00 16.02 6.87
CA THR A 103 3.78 14.89 6.34
C THR A 103 4.10 13.86 7.43
N HIS A 104 4.53 14.29 8.62
CA HIS A 104 4.83 13.39 9.73
C HIS A 104 3.60 12.63 10.21
N ALA A 105 2.46 13.31 10.40
CA ALA A 105 1.23 12.66 10.85
C ALA A 105 0.75 11.59 9.84
N ARG A 106 0.89 11.88 8.55
CA ARG A 106 0.54 10.92 7.48
C ARG A 106 1.56 9.78 7.35
N PHE A 107 2.83 10.04 7.64
CA PHE A 107 3.88 9.02 7.66
C PHE A 107 3.67 7.99 8.79
N THR A 108 3.18 8.44 9.94
CA THR A 108 2.97 7.60 11.13
C THR A 108 1.57 6.99 11.22
N ALA A 109 0.83 6.97 10.12
CA ALA A 109 -0.51 6.41 10.04
C ALA A 109 -0.71 5.61 8.74
N LEU A 110 -1.43 4.51 8.83
CA LEU A 110 -1.91 3.82 7.64
C LEU A 110 -2.99 4.68 6.97
N GLY A 111 -2.77 5.02 5.70
CA GLY A 111 -3.67 5.91 4.97
C GLY A 111 -5.10 5.36 4.82
N PRO A 112 -6.11 6.23 4.77
CA PRO A 112 -7.53 5.82 4.72
C PRO A 112 -7.92 5.10 3.43
N LEU A 113 -7.12 5.20 2.37
CA LEU A 113 -7.40 4.52 1.11
C LEU A 113 -7.32 3.00 1.22
N MET A 114 -6.44 2.48 2.07
CA MET A 114 -6.30 1.05 2.30
C MET A 114 -7.60 0.41 2.82
N GLU A 115 -8.35 1.12 3.65
CA GLU A 115 -9.65 0.67 4.13
C GLU A 115 -10.78 0.98 3.13
N LYS A 116 -10.78 2.17 2.53
CA LYS A 116 -11.86 2.64 1.66
C LYS A 116 -11.84 1.97 0.28
N VAL A 117 -10.68 1.85 -0.32
CA VAL A 117 -10.48 1.32 -1.68
C VAL A 117 -10.02 -0.12 -1.64
N GLY A 118 -9.24 -0.49 -0.63
CA GLY A 118 -8.58 -1.77 -0.50
C GLY A 118 -7.16 -1.74 -1.05
N ASN A 119 -6.56 -2.91 -1.11
CA ASN A 119 -5.26 -3.10 -1.74
C ASN A 119 -5.41 -3.41 -3.23
N ASN A 120 -4.38 -3.14 -4.00
CA ASN A 120 -4.35 -3.45 -5.42
C ASN A 120 -2.95 -3.85 -5.87
N GLY A 121 -2.91 -4.62 -6.93
CA GLY A 121 -1.68 -5.00 -7.59
C GLY A 121 -1.96 -5.55 -8.97
N LYS A 122 -1.16 -5.16 -9.96
CA LYS A 122 -1.23 -5.68 -11.33
C LYS A 122 -2.65 -5.61 -11.95
N GLY A 123 -3.36 -4.52 -11.71
CA GLY A 123 -4.72 -4.31 -12.22
C GLY A 123 -5.85 -5.03 -11.44
N MET A 124 -5.53 -5.72 -10.38
CA MET A 124 -6.50 -6.37 -9.49
C MET A 124 -6.65 -5.58 -8.20
N ALA A 125 -7.85 -5.62 -7.61
CA ALA A 125 -8.13 -4.97 -6.33
C ALA A 125 -8.93 -5.90 -5.41
N TRP A 126 -8.65 -5.84 -4.12
CA TRP A 126 -9.38 -6.56 -3.08
C TRP A 126 -9.54 -5.72 -1.83
N LYS A 127 -10.60 -6.00 -1.09
CA LYS A 127 -10.95 -5.27 0.12
C LYS A 127 -10.08 -5.68 1.32
N THR A 128 -9.75 -4.71 2.15
CA THR A 128 -8.87 -4.87 3.32
C THR A 128 -9.43 -4.23 4.59
N GLU A 129 -10.75 -4.04 4.66
CA GLU A 129 -11.39 -3.42 5.83
C GLU A 129 -11.13 -4.20 7.13
N ASP A 130 -11.21 -5.54 7.06
CA ASP A 130 -11.01 -6.42 8.22
C ASP A 130 -9.55 -6.38 8.70
N GLU A 131 -8.62 -6.42 7.77
CA GLU A 131 -7.19 -6.36 8.06
C GLU A 131 -6.80 -5.00 8.66
N VAL A 132 -7.37 -3.91 8.16
CA VAL A 132 -7.16 -2.57 8.71
C VAL A 132 -7.77 -2.43 10.10
N ALA A 133 -8.96 -3.00 10.33
CA ALA A 133 -9.59 -3.03 11.65
C ALA A 133 -8.73 -3.81 12.65
N PHE A 134 -8.16 -4.93 12.24
CA PHE A 134 -7.23 -5.70 13.06
C PHE A 134 -5.96 -4.91 13.38
N LEU A 135 -5.35 -4.25 12.40
CA LEU A 135 -4.16 -3.41 12.60
C LEU A 135 -4.41 -2.25 13.57
N ARG A 136 -5.62 -1.66 13.56
CA ARG A 136 -6.00 -0.66 14.57
C ARG A 136 -5.99 -1.25 15.99
N SER A 137 -6.46 -2.48 16.14
CA SER A 137 -6.47 -3.13 17.45
C SER A 137 -5.07 -3.53 17.92
N LEU A 138 -4.19 -3.88 16.99
CA LEU A 138 -2.82 -4.31 17.26
C LEU A 138 -1.89 -3.13 17.56
N ASN A 139 -1.81 -2.16 16.66
CA ASN A 139 -0.87 -1.05 16.72
C ASN A 139 -1.44 0.18 17.47
N GLY A 140 -2.73 0.16 17.78
CA GLY A 140 -3.45 1.34 18.27
C GLY A 140 -3.81 2.30 17.14
N THR A 141 -4.31 3.46 17.52
CA THR A 141 -4.80 4.48 16.57
C THR A 141 -4.15 5.82 16.75
N VAL A 142 -4.22 6.66 15.71
CA VAL A 142 -3.75 8.03 15.70
C VAL A 142 -4.73 8.92 14.94
N GLU A 143 -4.96 10.12 15.46
CA GLU A 143 -5.74 11.16 14.78
C GLU A 143 -4.85 11.88 13.75
N VAL A 144 -5.36 12.07 12.54
CA VAL A 144 -4.66 12.78 11.47
C VAL A 144 -5.54 13.89 10.96
N ALA A 145 -5.01 15.10 10.88
CA ALA A 145 -5.74 16.27 10.40
C ALA A 145 -6.33 16.04 9.00
N GLY A 146 -7.62 16.39 8.84
CA GLY A 146 -8.36 16.21 7.60
C GLY A 146 -8.87 14.78 7.36
N VAL A 147 -8.75 13.91 8.34
CA VAL A 147 -9.35 12.56 8.32
C VAL A 147 -10.43 12.48 9.41
N ASP A 148 -11.59 11.99 9.04
CA ASP A 148 -12.81 11.96 9.86
C ASP A 148 -12.84 10.88 10.95
N ARG A 149 -11.82 10.03 11.00
CA ARG A 149 -11.71 8.93 11.96
C ARG A 149 -10.26 8.60 12.29
N PRO A 150 -10.01 7.96 13.45
CA PRO A 150 -8.68 7.48 13.81
C PRO A 150 -8.16 6.46 12.81
N LEU A 151 -6.89 6.57 12.44
CA LEU A 151 -6.19 5.64 11.55
C LEU A 151 -5.34 4.67 12.35
N ALA A 152 -5.04 3.50 11.78
CA ALA A 152 -4.07 2.57 12.36
C ALA A 152 -2.70 3.25 12.47
N ARG A 153 -2.10 3.21 13.65
CA ARG A 153 -0.82 3.85 13.94
C ARG A 153 0.34 3.03 13.38
N ILE A 154 1.38 3.73 12.92
CA ILE A 154 2.65 3.16 12.50
C ILE A 154 3.77 3.97 13.17
N GLU A 155 4.07 3.69 14.42
CA GLU A 155 5.02 4.47 15.22
C GLU A 155 6.45 3.95 15.12
N SER A 156 6.62 2.64 14.87
CA SER A 156 7.91 1.96 14.86
C SER A 156 8.08 1.08 13.61
N ASP A 157 9.29 0.58 13.41
CA ASP A 157 9.59 -0.45 12.43
C ASP A 157 8.83 -1.76 12.68
N ILE A 158 8.53 -2.08 13.93
CA ILE A 158 7.67 -3.22 14.29
C ILE A 158 6.27 -3.01 13.71
N ASP A 159 5.66 -1.85 13.99
CA ASP A 159 4.31 -1.55 13.46
C ASP A 159 4.30 -1.58 11.91
N ALA A 160 5.38 -1.10 11.28
CA ALA A 160 5.52 -1.14 9.83
C ALA A 160 5.60 -2.58 9.29
N CYS A 161 6.35 -3.46 9.95
CA CYS A 161 6.40 -4.88 9.60
C CYS A 161 5.04 -5.55 9.77
N GLU A 162 4.31 -5.25 10.85
CA GLU A 162 2.96 -5.76 11.09
C GLU A 162 1.98 -5.34 9.98
N VAL A 163 2.04 -4.08 9.55
CA VAL A 163 1.23 -3.60 8.41
C VAL A 163 1.51 -4.40 7.15
N ILE A 164 2.79 -4.62 6.81
CA ILE A 164 3.16 -5.39 5.63
C ILE A 164 2.66 -6.83 5.75
N MET A 165 2.91 -7.49 6.88
CA MET A 165 2.54 -8.88 7.11
C MET A 165 1.02 -9.11 7.04
N HIS A 166 0.22 -8.15 7.49
CA HIS A 166 -1.23 -8.28 7.49
C HIS A 166 -1.91 -7.91 6.18
N LEU A 167 -1.29 -7.04 5.37
CA LEU A 167 -1.89 -6.56 4.12
C LEU A 167 -1.34 -7.26 2.87
N ALA A 168 -0.20 -7.92 2.95
CA ALA A 168 0.39 -8.61 1.81
C ALA A 168 -0.18 -10.03 1.63
N PRO A 169 -0.58 -10.41 0.41
CA PRO A 169 -1.08 -11.78 0.13
C PRO A 169 0.00 -12.84 0.33
N GLU A 170 1.26 -12.47 0.30
CA GLU A 170 2.40 -13.37 0.52
C GLU A 170 2.55 -13.80 1.97
N THR A 171 2.00 -13.04 2.90
CA THR A 171 2.13 -13.27 4.36
C THR A 171 0.83 -13.53 5.08
N ASN A 172 -0.30 -13.16 4.47
CA ASN A 172 -1.62 -13.33 5.05
C ASN A 172 -2.52 -14.19 4.16
N GLY A 173 -2.80 -15.42 4.58
CA GLY A 173 -3.61 -16.36 3.82
C GLY A 173 -5.02 -15.87 3.50
N HIS A 174 -5.66 -15.09 4.36
CA HIS A 174 -6.97 -14.49 4.06
C HIS A 174 -6.87 -13.46 2.93
N VAL A 175 -5.83 -12.66 2.94
CA VAL A 175 -5.55 -11.69 1.86
C VAL A 175 -5.16 -12.42 0.58
N ALA A 176 -4.41 -13.52 0.67
CA ALA A 176 -4.09 -14.37 -0.49
C ALA A 176 -5.35 -14.91 -1.17
N VAL A 177 -6.33 -15.39 -0.41
CA VAL A 177 -7.62 -15.83 -0.98
C VAL A 177 -8.32 -14.68 -1.70
N LYS A 178 -8.42 -13.50 -1.09
CA LYS A 178 -9.00 -12.30 -1.71
C LYS A 178 -8.28 -11.91 -3.01
N ALA A 179 -6.94 -11.98 -3.02
CA ALA A 179 -6.13 -11.69 -4.22
C ALA A 179 -6.36 -12.71 -5.33
N TRP A 180 -6.43 -14.01 -5.02
CA TRP A 180 -6.74 -15.06 -5.99
C TRP A 180 -8.18 -14.96 -6.52
N GLU A 181 -9.14 -14.58 -5.69
CA GLU A 181 -10.51 -14.28 -6.17
C GLU A 181 -10.53 -13.10 -7.13
N ALA A 182 -9.77 -12.03 -6.83
CA ALA A 182 -9.64 -10.88 -7.73
C ALA A 182 -9.02 -11.28 -9.08
N LEU A 183 -7.99 -12.12 -9.06
CA LEU A 183 -7.40 -12.69 -10.29
C LEU A 183 -8.42 -13.54 -11.04
N GLY A 184 -9.18 -14.37 -10.35
CA GLY A 184 -10.23 -15.17 -10.94
C GLY A 184 -11.28 -14.34 -11.66
N LYS A 185 -11.72 -13.26 -11.04
CA LYS A 185 -12.65 -12.30 -11.66
C LYS A 185 -12.05 -11.63 -12.91
N ALA A 186 -10.76 -11.29 -12.87
CA ALA A 186 -10.09 -10.65 -13.99
C ALA A 186 -9.85 -11.60 -15.17
N THR A 187 -9.57 -12.87 -14.91
CA THR A 187 -9.18 -13.86 -15.92
C THR A 187 -10.30 -14.83 -16.33
N GLY A 188 -11.41 -14.86 -15.60
CA GLY A 188 -12.49 -15.85 -15.78
C GLY A 188 -12.12 -17.25 -15.34
N ARG A 189 -11.04 -17.43 -14.55
CA ARG A 189 -10.54 -18.72 -14.06
C ARG A 189 -10.52 -18.76 -12.54
N GLU A 190 -10.91 -19.87 -11.94
CA GLU A 190 -10.83 -20.09 -10.50
C GLU A 190 -9.38 -20.38 -10.09
N HIS A 191 -8.87 -19.64 -9.09
CA HIS A 191 -7.50 -19.73 -8.60
C HIS A 191 -7.40 -19.86 -7.07
N THR A 192 -8.52 -19.79 -6.33
CA THR A 192 -8.49 -19.77 -4.86
C THR A 192 -7.95 -21.07 -4.24
N HIS A 193 -8.00 -22.18 -4.98
CA HIS A 193 -7.40 -23.46 -4.57
C HIS A 193 -5.88 -23.34 -4.35
N LEU A 194 -5.21 -22.37 -4.95
CA LEU A 194 -3.77 -22.12 -4.76
C LEU A 194 -3.43 -21.47 -3.42
N ALA A 195 -4.40 -20.83 -2.77
CA ALA A 195 -4.24 -20.22 -1.46
C ALA A 195 -4.71 -21.12 -0.30
N LYS A 196 -5.31 -22.25 -0.60
CA LYS A 196 -5.76 -23.20 0.40
C LYS A 196 -4.68 -24.24 0.65
N PRO A 197 -4.36 -24.58 1.92
CA PRO A 197 -3.43 -25.65 2.24
C PRO A 197 -3.93 -27.02 1.78
#